data_6740fb50b707b49fd6efcf03a244adc9
#
_entry.id   6740fb50b707b49fd6efcf03a244adc9
#
_cell.length_a   1.000
_cell.length_b   1.000
_cell.length_c   1.000
_cell.angle_alpha   90.00
_cell.angle_beta   90.00
_cell.angle_gamma   90.00
#
_symmetry.space_group_name_H-M   'P 1'
#
loop_
_entity.id
_entity.type
_entity.pdbx_description
1 polymer ?
#
loop_
_entity_poly.entity_id
_entity_poly.type
_entity_poly.pdbx_seq_one_letter_code
_entity_poly.pdbx_strand_id
1 'polypeptide(L)'
;AIGYITDVGVAYMAQRMIGTRGKSDPALAKFWGLSGYRMYAADMLWAGLATHVIESPQAFIDDVIAEGVDAAAEKHAIKPEGKPELAELIDDIDEVFALDTWAEIKQALPAHTQLAEDFAKLTEKASPSSLVAATELFAAEAKAKDVREALRMELALGKHMLRRPDFVEGVRAVLVDKTHDAAFPAAGEAAEFREVIANA
;
A
#
# COMPACT_ATOMS: atom_id res chain seq x y z
N ALA A 1 0.28 5.07 -10.85
CA ALA A 1 0.67 5.83 -12.05
C ALA A 1 0.57 5.02 -13.35
N ILE A 2 0.75 3.68 -13.28
CA ILE A 2 0.70 2.81 -14.49
C ILE A 2 -0.64 2.09 -14.69
N GLY A 3 -1.67 2.41 -13.92
CA GLY A 3 -2.97 1.75 -14.05
C GLY A 3 -2.99 0.29 -13.59
N TYR A 4 -2.21 -0.03 -12.55
CA TYR A 4 -2.11 -1.37 -11.95
C TYR A 4 -2.54 -1.34 -10.48
N ILE A 5 -2.48 -2.47 -9.80
CA ILE A 5 -2.82 -2.65 -8.38
C ILE A 5 -1.58 -2.90 -7.53
N THR A 6 -1.73 -2.91 -6.21
CA THR A 6 -0.75 -3.51 -5.30
C THR A 6 -0.66 -5.01 -5.56
N ASP A 7 0.55 -5.56 -5.52
CA ASP A 7 0.82 -6.97 -5.80
C ASP A 7 1.87 -7.54 -4.84
N VAL A 8 2.35 -8.74 -5.11
CA VAL A 8 3.39 -9.49 -4.36
C VAL A 8 3.09 -9.68 -2.87
N GLY A 9 1.82 -9.75 -2.51
CA GLY A 9 1.36 -9.96 -1.14
C GLY A 9 1.37 -8.70 -0.26
N VAL A 10 1.58 -7.53 -0.84
CA VAL A 10 1.70 -6.27 -0.06
C VAL A 10 0.41 -5.97 0.68
N ALA A 11 -0.76 -6.08 0.05
CA ALA A 11 -2.03 -5.79 0.71
C ALA A 11 -2.30 -6.78 1.86
N TYR A 12 -1.99 -8.07 1.67
CA TYR A 12 -2.09 -9.09 2.73
C TYR A 12 -1.16 -8.82 3.91
N MET A 13 0.12 -8.55 3.62
CA MET A 13 1.15 -8.32 4.63
C MET A 13 0.89 -7.03 5.40
N ALA A 14 0.61 -5.93 4.69
CA ALA A 14 0.44 -4.62 5.30
C ALA A 14 -0.67 -4.57 6.35
N GLN A 15 -1.78 -5.28 6.11
CA GLN A 15 -2.90 -5.38 7.06
C GLN A 15 -2.58 -6.18 8.33
N ARG A 16 -1.43 -6.88 8.37
CA ARG A 16 -0.98 -7.75 9.48
C ARG A 16 0.29 -7.27 10.15
N MET A 17 0.90 -6.20 9.65
CA MET A 17 2.09 -5.60 10.24
C MET A 17 1.78 -5.08 11.66
N ILE A 18 2.69 -5.40 12.59
CA ILE A 18 2.64 -4.91 13.96
C ILE A 18 3.96 -4.19 14.21
N GLY A 19 3.91 -2.87 14.20
CA GLY A 19 5.06 -2.04 14.51
C GLY A 19 5.18 -1.69 15.99
N THR A 20 5.90 -0.62 16.29
CA THR A 20 6.02 -0.12 17.67
C THR A 20 4.69 0.39 18.24
N ARG A 21 3.64 0.52 17.42
CA ARG A 21 2.25 0.73 17.86
C ARG A 21 1.71 -0.43 18.70
N GLY A 22 2.22 -1.65 18.52
CA GLY A 22 1.76 -2.86 19.21
C GLY A 22 0.47 -3.46 18.66
N LYS A 23 -0.05 -2.98 17.53
CA LYS A 23 -1.26 -3.52 16.86
C LYS A 23 -1.14 -3.42 15.35
N SER A 24 -1.79 -4.34 14.64
CA SER A 24 -2.00 -4.22 13.20
C SER A 24 -3.10 -3.20 12.90
N ASP A 25 -3.05 -2.62 11.69
CA ASP A 25 -4.00 -1.61 11.28
C ASP A 25 -4.37 -1.72 9.81
N PRO A 26 -5.51 -2.36 9.49
CA PRO A 26 -5.98 -2.49 8.11
C PRO A 26 -6.33 -1.15 7.43
N ALA A 27 -6.77 -0.13 8.20
CA ALA A 27 -7.07 1.20 7.64
C ALA A 27 -5.78 1.90 7.20
N LEU A 28 -4.74 1.90 8.05
CA LEU A 28 -3.42 2.41 7.69
C LEU A 28 -2.83 1.67 6.49
N ALA A 29 -2.95 0.35 6.45
CA ALA A 29 -2.49 -0.46 5.33
C ALA A 29 -3.20 -0.08 4.02
N LYS A 30 -4.52 0.11 4.06
CA LYS A 30 -5.31 0.53 2.92
C LYS A 30 -4.94 1.95 2.46
N PHE A 31 -4.81 2.91 3.39
CA PHE A 31 -4.31 4.25 3.08
C PHE A 31 -2.96 4.19 2.37
N TRP A 32 -1.99 3.44 2.92
CA TRP A 32 -0.67 3.29 2.32
C TRP A 32 -0.72 2.69 0.92
N GLY A 33 -1.44 1.59 0.76
CA GLY A 33 -1.56 0.90 -0.53
C GLY A 33 -2.27 1.71 -1.62
N LEU A 34 -3.26 2.53 -1.26
CA LEU A 34 -3.98 3.38 -2.20
C LEU A 34 -3.23 4.67 -2.54
N SER A 35 -2.60 5.29 -1.54
CA SER A 35 -1.91 6.57 -1.71
C SER A 35 -0.50 6.45 -2.29
N GLY A 36 0.17 5.30 -2.06
CA GLY A 36 1.59 5.17 -2.31
C GLY A 36 2.44 6.08 -1.41
N TYR A 37 1.96 6.41 -0.21
CA TYR A 37 2.66 7.25 0.75
C TYR A 37 4.07 6.73 1.00
N ARG A 38 5.05 7.62 0.93
CA ARG A 38 6.45 7.27 1.16
C ARG A 38 6.77 7.28 2.65
N MET A 39 6.79 6.11 3.27
CA MET A 39 7.22 5.96 4.65
C MET A 39 8.72 6.17 4.79
N TYR A 40 9.13 6.95 5.78
CA TYR A 40 10.51 7.04 6.24
C TYR A 40 10.76 6.10 7.41
N ALA A 41 12.00 6.03 7.90
CA ALA A 41 12.41 5.05 8.90
C ALA A 41 11.54 5.05 10.17
N ALA A 42 11.15 6.21 10.66
CA ALA A 42 10.29 6.32 11.84
C ALA A 42 8.88 5.76 11.58
N ASP A 43 8.27 6.09 10.40
CA ASP A 43 6.98 5.54 10.01
C ASP A 43 7.06 4.03 9.78
N MET A 44 8.14 3.55 9.14
CA MET A 44 8.31 2.12 8.84
C MET A 44 8.37 1.27 10.11
N LEU A 45 9.12 1.72 11.13
CA LEU A 45 9.14 1.05 12.44
C LEU A 45 7.79 1.14 13.15
N TRP A 46 7.18 2.31 13.10
CA TRP A 46 5.91 2.55 13.78
C TRP A 46 4.77 1.74 13.20
N ALA A 47 4.67 1.68 11.87
CA ALA A 47 3.67 0.90 11.14
C ALA A 47 3.98 -0.61 11.10
N GLY A 48 5.24 -1.02 11.30
CA GLY A 48 5.66 -2.40 11.25
C GLY A 48 6.16 -2.88 9.88
N LEU A 49 6.42 -1.97 8.94
CA LEU A 49 7.04 -2.31 7.66
C LEU A 49 8.52 -2.67 7.82
N ALA A 50 9.18 -2.11 8.83
CA ALA A 50 10.52 -2.49 9.26
C ALA A 50 10.54 -2.89 10.74
N THR A 51 11.46 -3.77 11.11
CA THR A 51 11.70 -4.19 12.49
C THR A 51 12.87 -3.44 13.12
N HIS A 52 13.87 -3.09 12.32
CA HIS A 52 15.08 -2.39 12.76
C HIS A 52 15.48 -1.33 11.72
N VAL A 53 16.17 -0.31 12.20
CA VAL A 53 16.90 0.65 11.36
C VAL A 53 18.38 0.45 11.65
N ILE A 54 19.18 0.35 10.60
CA ILE A 54 20.62 0.13 10.67
C ILE A 54 21.37 1.26 9.97
N GLU A 55 22.54 1.64 10.48
CA GLU A 55 23.34 2.75 9.93
C GLU A 55 24.17 2.29 8.74
N SER A 56 24.84 1.13 8.87
CA SER A 56 25.78 0.62 7.85
C SER A 56 25.31 -0.73 7.29
N PRO A 57 24.69 -0.74 6.08
CA PRO A 57 24.24 -1.98 5.46
C PRO A 57 25.37 -3.00 5.26
N GLN A 58 26.57 -2.56 4.87
CA GLN A 58 27.68 -3.49 4.61
C GLN A 58 28.14 -4.18 5.89
N ALA A 59 28.42 -3.43 6.96
CA ALA A 59 28.82 -3.99 8.24
C ALA A 59 27.75 -4.93 8.82
N PHE A 60 26.48 -4.58 8.65
CA PHE A 60 25.36 -5.42 9.05
C PHE A 60 25.37 -6.76 8.29
N ILE A 61 25.55 -6.74 6.97
CA ILE A 61 25.60 -7.96 6.15
C ILE A 61 26.78 -8.85 6.56
N ASP A 62 27.95 -8.26 6.80
CA ASP A 62 29.14 -9.01 7.21
C ASP A 62 28.87 -9.73 8.55
N ASP A 63 28.25 -9.05 9.51
CA ASP A 63 27.89 -9.64 10.81
C ASP A 63 26.74 -10.65 10.69
N VAL A 64 25.76 -10.44 9.81
CA VAL A 64 24.72 -11.46 9.51
C VAL A 64 25.36 -12.77 9.03
N ILE A 65 26.38 -12.69 8.19
CA ILE A 65 27.10 -13.87 7.70
C ILE A 65 27.89 -14.56 8.84
N ALA A 66 28.46 -13.77 9.74
CA ALA A 66 29.31 -14.28 10.81
C ALA A 66 28.53 -14.84 12.01
N GLU A 67 27.46 -14.20 12.44
CA GLU A 67 26.80 -14.46 13.72
C GLU A 67 25.26 -14.60 13.62
N GLY A 68 24.69 -14.43 12.43
CA GLY A 68 23.24 -14.56 12.18
C GLY A 68 22.48 -13.23 12.30
N VAL A 69 21.23 -13.24 11.78
CA VAL A 69 20.44 -12.00 11.60
C VAL A 69 20.05 -11.35 12.93
N ASP A 70 19.71 -12.12 13.95
CA ASP A 70 19.21 -11.57 15.21
C ASP A 70 20.35 -10.85 15.97
N ALA A 71 21.53 -11.49 16.09
CA ALA A 71 22.70 -10.91 16.75
C ALA A 71 23.19 -9.66 16.00
N ALA A 72 23.26 -9.72 14.68
CA ALA A 72 23.63 -8.56 13.86
C ALA A 72 22.61 -7.43 13.98
N ALA A 73 21.30 -7.73 14.03
CA ALA A 73 20.28 -6.71 14.19
C ALA A 73 20.38 -6.00 15.54
N GLU A 74 20.58 -6.73 16.65
CA GLU A 74 20.79 -6.13 17.96
C GLU A 74 22.04 -5.22 17.99
N LYS A 75 23.13 -5.65 17.33
CA LYS A 75 24.39 -4.93 17.29
C LYS A 75 24.35 -3.63 16.50
N HIS A 76 23.61 -3.63 15.37
CA HIS A 76 23.57 -2.52 14.41
C HIS A 76 22.32 -1.66 14.50
N ALA A 77 21.31 -2.03 15.33
CA ALA A 77 20.10 -1.27 15.47
C ALA A 77 20.36 0.13 16.00
N ILE A 78 19.84 1.13 15.30
CA ILE A 78 19.85 2.52 15.72
C ILE A 78 18.42 3.05 15.89
N LYS A 79 18.27 4.09 16.68
CA LYS A 79 17.00 4.80 16.77
C LYS A 79 16.84 5.68 15.53
N PRO A 80 15.71 5.64 14.83
CA PRO A 80 15.47 6.53 13.70
C PRO A 80 15.42 7.99 14.15
N GLU A 81 15.82 8.88 13.26
CA GLU A 81 15.62 10.32 13.46
C GLU A 81 14.13 10.67 13.27
N GLY A 82 13.69 11.69 14.02
CA GLY A 82 12.32 12.20 13.92
C GLY A 82 11.26 11.37 14.62
N LYS A 83 10.02 11.70 14.36
CA LYS A 83 8.82 11.03 14.82
C LYS A 83 8.08 10.45 13.63
N PRO A 84 7.25 9.41 13.81
CA PRO A 84 6.39 8.91 12.74
C PRO A 84 5.34 9.99 12.38
N GLU A 85 5.39 10.48 11.14
CA GLU A 85 4.44 11.50 10.65
C GLU A 85 3.02 10.94 10.53
N LEU A 86 2.90 9.66 10.16
CA LEU A 86 1.61 8.97 10.09
C LEU A 86 0.88 8.90 11.43
N ALA A 87 1.61 8.99 12.56
CA ALA A 87 0.98 9.02 13.87
C ALA A 87 0.09 10.25 14.12
N GLU A 88 0.36 11.35 13.42
CA GLU A 88 -0.44 12.58 13.53
C GLU A 88 -1.74 12.53 12.71
N LEU A 89 -1.79 11.62 11.71
CA LEU A 89 -2.95 11.44 10.82
C LEU A 89 -3.75 10.18 11.13
N ILE A 90 -3.35 9.41 12.13
CA ILE A 90 -3.87 8.05 12.31
C ILE A 90 -5.36 7.99 12.61
N ASP A 91 -5.88 8.92 13.41
CA ASP A 91 -7.30 8.94 13.77
C ASP A 91 -8.16 9.22 12.52
N ASP A 92 -7.74 10.17 11.68
CA ASP A 92 -8.39 10.47 10.41
C ASP A 92 -8.27 9.30 9.42
N ILE A 93 -7.09 8.64 9.37
CA ILE A 93 -6.87 7.45 8.53
C ILE A 93 -7.79 6.31 8.99
N ASP A 94 -7.87 6.04 10.28
CA ASP A 94 -8.71 4.98 10.84
C ASP A 94 -10.19 5.25 10.53
N GLU A 95 -10.66 6.50 10.66
CA GLU A 95 -12.04 6.86 10.38
C GLU A 95 -12.41 6.71 8.89
N VAL A 96 -11.53 7.14 7.99
CA VAL A 96 -11.80 7.16 6.55
C VAL A 96 -11.50 5.81 5.88
N PHE A 97 -10.33 5.22 6.15
CA PHE A 97 -9.88 4.03 5.43
C PHE A 97 -10.31 2.71 6.06
N ALA A 98 -10.98 2.73 7.22
CA ALA A 98 -11.71 1.57 7.71
C ALA A 98 -12.97 1.27 6.90
N LEU A 99 -13.49 2.23 6.12
CA LEU A 99 -14.66 2.06 5.27
C LEU A 99 -14.44 0.99 4.20
N ASP A 100 -15.50 0.28 3.83
CA ASP A 100 -15.39 -0.92 3.00
C ASP A 100 -15.18 -0.62 1.52
N THR A 101 -15.78 0.45 1.00
CA THR A 101 -15.79 0.74 -0.44
C THR A 101 -15.07 2.03 -0.79
N TRP A 102 -14.53 2.10 -2.00
CA TRP A 102 -13.94 3.34 -2.53
C TRP A 102 -14.94 4.50 -2.57
N ALA A 103 -16.22 4.22 -2.82
CA ALA A 103 -17.27 5.23 -2.84
C ALA A 103 -17.46 5.88 -1.47
N GLU A 104 -17.49 5.09 -0.40
CA GLU A 104 -17.58 5.57 0.98
C GLU A 104 -16.33 6.35 1.39
N ILE A 105 -15.14 5.84 1.10
CA ILE A 105 -13.86 6.52 1.36
C ILE A 105 -13.85 7.89 0.68
N LYS A 106 -14.19 7.94 -0.61
CA LYS A 106 -14.27 9.17 -1.39
C LYS A 106 -15.27 10.17 -0.83
N GLN A 107 -16.39 9.69 -0.28
CA GLN A 107 -17.39 10.53 0.35
C GLN A 107 -16.96 11.07 1.71
N ALA A 108 -16.22 10.28 2.50
CA ALA A 108 -15.76 10.65 3.82
C ALA A 108 -14.55 11.62 3.81
N LEU A 109 -13.60 11.42 2.87
CA LEU A 109 -12.36 12.19 2.78
C LEU A 109 -12.51 13.72 2.95
N PRO A 110 -13.49 14.41 2.34
CA PRO A 110 -13.62 15.87 2.45
C PRO A 110 -13.85 16.39 3.86
N ALA A 111 -14.30 15.57 4.80
CA ALA A 111 -14.46 15.96 6.21
C ALA A 111 -13.12 16.06 6.95
N HIS A 112 -12.06 15.45 6.43
CA HIS A 112 -10.71 15.36 7.01
C HIS A 112 -9.72 16.18 6.15
N THR A 113 -9.75 17.51 6.29
CA THR A 113 -9.14 18.46 5.36
C THR A 113 -7.67 18.15 5.05
N GLN A 114 -6.84 17.95 6.07
CA GLN A 114 -5.41 17.68 5.86
C GLN A 114 -5.18 16.35 5.15
N LEU A 115 -5.84 15.30 5.61
CA LEU A 115 -5.76 13.97 4.99
C LEU A 115 -6.24 13.99 3.54
N ALA A 116 -7.35 14.71 3.25
CA ALA A 116 -7.89 14.85 1.91
C ALA A 116 -6.93 15.57 0.96
N GLU A 117 -6.30 16.66 1.40
CA GLU A 117 -5.31 17.39 0.61
C GLU A 117 -4.08 16.53 0.31
N ASP A 118 -3.55 15.84 1.31
CA ASP A 118 -2.38 14.99 1.15
C ASP A 118 -2.68 13.78 0.27
N PHE A 119 -3.81 13.13 0.49
CA PHE A 119 -4.26 12.02 -0.34
C PHE A 119 -4.48 12.44 -1.80
N ALA A 120 -5.09 13.60 -2.03
CA ALA A 120 -5.29 14.13 -3.39
C ALA A 120 -3.96 14.37 -4.12
N LYS A 121 -2.95 14.94 -3.44
CA LYS A 121 -1.61 15.14 -4.00
C LYS A 121 -0.93 13.81 -4.34
N LEU A 122 -1.01 12.83 -3.43
CA LEU A 122 -0.39 11.50 -3.61
C LEU A 122 -1.04 10.72 -4.75
N THR A 123 -2.34 10.90 -4.96
CA THR A 123 -3.13 10.16 -5.96
C THR A 123 -3.44 10.96 -7.23
N GLU A 124 -2.89 12.17 -7.38
CA GLU A 124 -3.11 13.04 -8.55
C GLU A 124 -2.96 12.31 -9.90
N LYS A 125 -1.97 11.39 -9.97
CA LYS A 125 -1.66 10.61 -11.17
C LYS A 125 -2.09 9.14 -11.04
N ALA A 126 -2.99 8.82 -10.15
CA ALA A 126 -3.50 7.46 -10.00
C ALA A 126 -4.60 7.18 -11.03
N SER A 127 -4.65 5.94 -11.53
CA SER A 127 -5.80 5.49 -12.31
C SER A 127 -7.01 5.37 -11.38
N PRO A 128 -8.16 5.95 -11.75
CA PRO A 128 -9.40 5.78 -10.98
C PRO A 128 -9.81 4.32 -10.81
N SER A 129 -9.61 3.49 -11.84
CA SER A 129 -9.87 2.03 -11.75
C SER A 129 -8.94 1.33 -10.79
N SER A 130 -7.66 1.76 -10.70
CA SER A 130 -6.71 1.19 -9.75
C SER A 130 -7.11 1.44 -8.29
N LEU A 131 -7.65 2.62 -7.98
CA LEU A 131 -8.14 2.93 -6.62
C LEU A 131 -9.32 2.05 -6.23
N VAL A 132 -10.29 1.86 -7.15
CA VAL A 132 -11.42 0.96 -6.91
C VAL A 132 -10.96 -0.49 -6.76
N ALA A 133 -10.18 -0.99 -7.72
CA ALA A 133 -9.69 -2.37 -7.72
C ALA A 133 -8.85 -2.70 -6.49
N ALA A 134 -7.94 -1.81 -6.09
CA ALA A 134 -7.12 -1.99 -4.91
C ALA A 134 -7.96 -1.98 -3.62
N THR A 135 -8.98 -1.12 -3.52
CA THR A 135 -9.91 -1.13 -2.37
C THR A 135 -10.59 -2.49 -2.21
N GLU A 136 -11.12 -3.06 -3.30
CA GLU A 136 -11.74 -4.38 -3.28
C GLU A 136 -10.74 -5.50 -2.94
N LEU A 137 -9.50 -5.37 -3.42
CA LEU A 137 -8.42 -6.31 -3.09
C LEU A 137 -8.09 -6.30 -1.59
N PHE A 138 -7.90 -5.11 -1.00
CA PHE A 138 -7.66 -4.98 0.45
C PHE A 138 -8.78 -5.60 1.27
N ALA A 139 -10.05 -5.38 0.89
CA ALA A 139 -11.21 -5.95 1.57
C ALA A 139 -11.26 -7.48 1.47
N ALA A 140 -10.86 -8.05 0.33
CA ALA A 140 -10.80 -9.49 0.15
C ALA A 140 -9.64 -10.13 0.91
N GLU A 141 -8.44 -9.55 0.82
CA GLU A 141 -7.23 -10.08 1.46
C GLU A 141 -7.21 -9.92 2.98
N ALA A 142 -8.01 -9.01 3.54
CA ALA A 142 -8.28 -8.97 4.97
C ALA A 142 -8.84 -10.31 5.49
N LYS A 143 -9.62 -11.00 4.65
CA LYS A 143 -10.30 -12.28 4.95
C LYS A 143 -9.53 -13.52 4.45
N ALA A 144 -8.46 -13.33 3.71
CA ALA A 144 -7.66 -14.43 3.18
C ALA A 144 -7.04 -15.25 4.32
N LYS A 145 -7.15 -16.58 4.22
CA LYS A 145 -6.66 -17.51 5.24
C LYS A 145 -5.14 -17.57 5.31
N ASP A 146 -4.49 -17.33 4.18
CA ASP A 146 -3.03 -17.36 4.06
C ASP A 146 -2.55 -16.49 2.88
N VAL A 147 -1.25 -16.25 2.81
CA VAL A 147 -0.63 -15.48 1.73
C VAL A 147 -0.82 -16.13 0.35
N ARG A 148 -0.97 -17.44 0.29
CA ARG A 148 -1.18 -18.17 -0.98
C ARG A 148 -2.56 -17.85 -1.58
N GLU A 149 -3.57 -17.72 -0.73
CA GLU A 149 -4.89 -17.29 -1.17
C GLU A 149 -4.88 -15.83 -1.65
N ALA A 150 -4.22 -14.94 -0.91
CA ALA A 150 -4.02 -13.55 -1.31
C ALA A 150 -3.32 -13.44 -2.67
N LEU A 151 -2.20 -14.13 -2.87
CA LEU A 151 -1.48 -14.13 -4.14
C LEU A 151 -2.30 -14.68 -5.33
N ARG A 152 -3.27 -15.58 -5.09
CA ARG A 152 -4.20 -16.00 -6.16
C ARG A 152 -5.17 -14.90 -6.53
N MET A 153 -5.71 -14.17 -5.54
CA MET A 153 -6.57 -13.01 -5.78
C MET A 153 -5.83 -11.92 -6.55
N GLU A 154 -4.61 -11.59 -6.14
CA GLU A 154 -3.76 -10.64 -6.86
C GLU A 154 -3.46 -11.08 -8.29
N LEU A 155 -3.14 -12.35 -8.51
CA LEU A 155 -2.86 -12.88 -9.84
C LEU A 155 -4.09 -12.78 -10.77
N ALA A 156 -5.27 -13.09 -10.25
CA ALA A 156 -6.52 -12.99 -11.02
C ALA A 156 -6.83 -11.53 -11.36
N LEU A 157 -6.82 -10.67 -10.36
CA LEU A 157 -7.08 -9.24 -10.54
C LEU A 157 -6.00 -8.56 -11.39
N GLY A 158 -4.73 -8.89 -11.19
CA GLY A 158 -3.63 -8.37 -11.98
C GLY A 158 -3.76 -8.73 -13.46
N LYS A 159 -4.08 -9.98 -13.80
CA LYS A 159 -4.37 -10.39 -15.19
C LYS A 159 -5.53 -9.63 -15.82
N HIS A 160 -6.54 -9.29 -15.02
CA HIS A 160 -7.66 -8.47 -15.45
C HIS A 160 -7.20 -7.03 -15.72
N MET A 161 -6.46 -6.42 -14.78
CA MET A 161 -5.94 -5.05 -14.90
C MET A 161 -5.00 -4.86 -16.09
N LEU A 162 -4.15 -5.85 -16.40
CA LEU A 162 -3.25 -5.82 -17.57
C LEU A 162 -3.99 -5.66 -18.91
N ARG A 163 -5.27 -6.03 -18.98
CA ARG A 163 -6.10 -5.92 -20.21
C ARG A 163 -6.90 -4.63 -20.27
N ARG A 164 -6.91 -3.84 -19.20
CA ARG A 164 -7.65 -2.58 -19.17
C ARG A 164 -6.91 -1.47 -19.91
N PRO A 165 -7.65 -0.53 -20.52
CA PRO A 165 -7.04 0.64 -21.15
C PRO A 165 -6.21 1.47 -20.19
N ASP A 166 -6.53 1.48 -18.89
CA ASP A 166 -5.75 2.13 -17.85
C ASP A 166 -4.29 1.67 -17.83
N PHE A 167 -4.05 0.35 -17.90
CA PHE A 167 -2.69 -0.19 -17.88
C PHE A 167 -1.91 0.17 -19.16
N VAL A 168 -2.56 0.06 -20.33
CA VAL A 168 -1.94 0.42 -21.61
C VAL A 168 -1.52 1.88 -21.61
N GLU A 169 -2.42 2.77 -21.20
CA GLU A 169 -2.16 4.20 -21.12
C GLU A 169 -1.10 4.58 -20.10
N GLY A 170 -1.17 3.98 -18.91
CA GLY A 170 -0.17 4.22 -17.86
C GLY A 170 1.23 3.75 -18.27
N VAL A 171 1.35 2.59 -18.91
CA VAL A 171 2.62 2.08 -19.45
C VAL A 171 3.13 3.01 -20.56
N ARG A 172 2.26 3.46 -21.49
CA ARG A 172 2.63 4.45 -22.51
C ARG A 172 3.24 5.70 -21.87
N ALA A 173 2.50 6.34 -20.98
CA ALA A 173 2.87 7.64 -20.44
C ALA A 173 4.10 7.58 -19.51
N VAL A 174 4.26 6.49 -18.73
CA VAL A 174 5.32 6.43 -17.71
C VAL A 174 6.57 5.72 -18.22
N LEU A 175 6.44 4.63 -18.96
CA LEU A 175 7.56 3.77 -19.33
C LEU A 175 8.03 3.95 -20.77
N VAL A 176 7.10 4.18 -21.71
CA VAL A 176 7.42 4.31 -23.15
C VAL A 176 7.75 5.75 -23.49
N ASP A 177 6.77 6.65 -23.38
CA ASP A 177 6.91 8.06 -23.77
C ASP A 177 7.61 8.91 -22.70
N LYS A 178 7.51 8.48 -21.43
CA LYS A 178 8.08 9.16 -20.24
C LYS A 178 7.55 10.59 -20.07
N THR A 179 6.36 10.86 -20.53
CA THR A 179 5.69 12.17 -20.44
C THR A 179 4.98 12.37 -19.11
N HIS A 180 4.63 11.29 -18.43
CA HIS A 180 3.88 11.28 -17.14
C HIS A 180 2.52 12.00 -17.23
N ASP A 181 1.89 11.97 -18.38
CA ASP A 181 0.64 12.65 -18.72
C ASP A 181 -0.52 11.68 -19.00
N ALA A 182 -0.52 10.53 -18.34
CA ALA A 182 -1.54 9.50 -18.54
C ALA A 182 -2.96 10.07 -18.41
N ALA A 183 -3.79 9.84 -19.42
CA ALA A 183 -5.20 10.21 -19.47
C ALA A 183 -6.06 8.95 -19.23
N PHE A 184 -6.30 8.64 -17.97
CA PHE A 184 -7.07 7.45 -17.61
C PHE A 184 -8.55 7.61 -17.91
N PRO A 185 -9.24 6.52 -18.33
CA PRO A 185 -10.70 6.51 -18.47
C PRO A 185 -11.39 6.63 -17.09
N ALA A 186 -12.70 6.76 -17.12
CA ALA A 186 -13.51 6.67 -15.90
C ALA A 186 -13.28 5.33 -15.19
N ALA A 187 -13.44 5.33 -13.88
CA ALA A 187 -13.27 4.13 -13.06
C ALA A 187 -14.18 2.99 -13.53
N GLY A 188 -13.65 1.77 -13.49
CA GLY A 188 -14.46 0.56 -13.57
C GLY A 188 -15.35 0.39 -12.35
N GLU A 189 -16.42 -0.40 -12.50
CA GLU A 189 -17.35 -0.68 -11.41
C GLU A 189 -16.73 -1.61 -10.38
N ALA A 190 -16.94 -1.34 -9.08
CA ALA A 190 -16.43 -2.16 -7.98
C ALA A 190 -16.86 -3.63 -8.10
N ALA A 191 -18.10 -3.88 -8.59
CA ALA A 191 -18.62 -5.23 -8.79
C ALA A 191 -17.80 -6.05 -9.78
N GLU A 192 -17.27 -5.43 -10.84
CA GLU A 192 -16.38 -6.06 -11.83
C GLU A 192 -15.13 -6.64 -11.15
N PHE A 193 -14.44 -5.83 -10.34
CA PHE A 193 -13.21 -6.24 -9.67
C PHE A 193 -13.48 -7.29 -8.58
N ARG A 194 -14.58 -7.13 -7.84
CA ARG A 194 -15.00 -8.08 -6.80
C ARG A 194 -15.30 -9.45 -7.37
N GLU A 195 -15.97 -9.52 -8.53
CA GLU A 195 -16.25 -10.78 -9.23
C GLU A 195 -14.95 -11.49 -9.67
N VAL A 196 -14.00 -10.74 -10.22
CA VAL A 196 -12.68 -11.28 -10.61
C VAL A 196 -11.94 -11.87 -9.42
N ILE A 197 -11.93 -11.18 -8.28
CA ILE A 197 -11.29 -11.62 -7.05
C ILE A 197 -11.98 -12.88 -6.49
N ALA A 198 -13.30 -12.90 -6.49
CA ALA A 198 -14.08 -14.03 -5.95
C ALA A 198 -13.93 -15.34 -6.75
N ASN A 199 -13.55 -15.24 -8.02
CA ASN A 199 -13.33 -16.38 -8.92
C ASN A 199 -11.84 -16.81 -9.00
N ALA A 200 -10.99 -16.36 -8.09
CA ALA A 200 -9.54 -16.58 -8.08
C ALA A 200 -9.10 -17.98 -7.56
#